data_205a3e1777e3aed94a7ef6d6d2f302ab
#
_entry.id   205a3e1777e3aed94a7ef6d6d2f302ab
#
_cell.length_a   1.000
_cell.length_b   1.000
_cell.length_c   1.000
_cell.angle_alpha   90.00
_cell.angle_beta   90.00
_cell.angle_gamma   90.00
#
_symmetry.space_group_name_H-M   'P 1'
#
loop_
_entity.id
_entity.type
_entity.pdbx_description
1 polymer ?
#
loop_
_entity_poly.entity_id
_entity_poly.type
_entity_poly.pdbx_seq_one_letter_code
_entity_poly.pdbx_strand_id
1 'polypeptide(L)'
;MRGQYRHWRGLAPPPKTAYKPDMSEHQTAAELIQQGLVHHRAGQISLAMDRYTQVLRNDPQNADALYYIGVIACHEGQFQQGIDLARRSLSFRPGQARGYNLIGQALHRMGDLKEALESFDKALECDVNFADAYGNRANMLAELGRHAEAISSFDRAVALNPRSATDWLNRGATLHGIGRVEDAIASYDKAIALDPDFCVTHSNRAHALLDAGRNDEALAAYDRAIALEPKMAEAYLGRAVVLKKLARLDDALASVDKAIGMKGDVAKMYEARASLLRDLGRDEDARAADARAAELAANAGGSNSSAPPAN
;
A
#
# COMPACT_ATOMS: atom_id res chain seq x y z
N MET A 1 -2.06 -17.28 17.49
CA MET A 1 -2.31 -16.81 18.86
C MET A 1 -3.54 -15.90 18.86
N ARG A 2 -4.75 -16.53 18.90
CA ARG A 2 -6.03 -15.82 18.91
C ARG A 2 -6.68 -16.07 20.28
N GLY A 3 -6.46 -15.22 21.29
CA GLY A 3 -7.09 -15.54 22.56
C GLY A 3 -6.94 -14.65 23.78
N GLN A 4 -6.43 -13.40 23.68
CA GLN A 4 -6.25 -12.59 24.91
C GLN A 4 -6.93 -11.21 24.93
N TYR A 5 -7.71 -10.80 23.93
CA TYR A 5 -8.25 -9.42 23.87
C TYR A 5 -9.78 -9.33 24.03
N ARG A 6 -10.44 -10.26 24.75
CA ARG A 6 -11.91 -10.24 24.94
C ARG A 6 -12.43 -9.34 26.08
N HIS A 7 -11.63 -8.48 26.73
CA HIS A 7 -12.01 -7.85 28.00
C HIS A 7 -12.18 -6.32 27.98
N TRP A 8 -12.43 -5.68 26.82
CA TRP A 8 -12.56 -4.20 26.80
C TRP A 8 -13.99 -3.67 26.63
N ARG A 9 -15.03 -4.52 26.74
CA ARG A 9 -16.41 -4.02 26.86
C ARG A 9 -16.75 -3.82 28.34
N GLY A 10 -16.66 -2.57 28.81
CA GLY A 10 -17.20 -2.14 30.09
C GLY A 10 -16.18 -1.95 31.21
N LEU A 11 -15.27 -1.01 31.08
CA LEU A 11 -14.55 -0.48 32.22
C LEU A 11 -15.48 0.49 32.99
N ALA A 12 -16.09 -0.05 34.05
CA ALA A 12 -16.64 0.79 35.13
C ALA A 12 -15.47 1.56 35.78
N PRO A 13 -15.70 2.79 36.27
CA PRO A 13 -14.65 3.54 36.97
C PRO A 13 -14.20 2.73 38.20
N PRO A 14 -12.87 2.67 38.47
CA PRO A 14 -12.37 1.95 39.61
C PRO A 14 -12.85 2.59 40.92
N PRO A 15 -13.05 1.79 42.00
CA PRO A 15 -13.48 2.32 43.30
C PRO A 15 -12.41 3.27 43.86
N LYS A 16 -12.86 4.35 44.46
CA LYS A 16 -12.02 5.34 45.15
C LYS A 16 -11.42 4.74 46.42
N THR A 17 -10.39 3.91 46.29
CA THR A 17 -9.53 3.55 47.40
C THR A 17 -8.30 4.46 47.37
N ALA A 18 -8.08 5.20 48.47
CA ALA A 18 -6.97 6.10 48.66
C ALA A 18 -5.65 5.35 48.60
N TYR A 19 -5.02 5.32 47.41
CA TYR A 19 -3.66 4.91 47.23
C TYR A 19 -2.75 6.10 47.56
N LYS A 20 -1.94 5.99 48.60
CA LYS A 20 -0.83 6.93 48.84
C LYS A 20 0.30 6.54 47.90
N PRO A 21 0.68 7.39 46.92
CA PRO A 21 1.80 7.07 46.04
C PRO A 21 3.11 7.24 46.80
N ASP A 22 3.97 6.23 46.68
CA ASP A 22 5.39 6.35 46.99
C ASP A 22 6.00 7.40 46.03
N MET A 23 6.67 8.43 46.60
CA MET A 23 7.16 9.64 45.92
C MET A 23 8.50 9.41 45.20
N SER A 24 8.76 8.22 44.69
CA SER A 24 9.93 7.92 43.86
C SER A 24 9.56 7.82 42.40
N GLU A 25 9.93 8.85 41.61
CA GLU A 25 9.89 8.93 40.15
C GLU A 25 8.51 8.77 39.48
N HIS A 26 7.65 9.73 39.65
CA HIS A 26 6.45 9.82 38.79
C HIS A 26 6.85 10.23 37.37
N GLN A 27 6.99 9.25 36.47
CA GLN A 27 7.17 9.54 35.05
C GLN A 27 6.01 10.40 34.55
N THR A 28 6.33 11.47 33.83
CA THR A 28 5.34 12.35 33.24
C THR A 28 4.62 11.66 32.08
N ALA A 29 3.41 12.11 31.76
CA ALA A 29 2.70 11.60 30.58
C ALA A 29 3.55 11.73 29.29
N ALA A 30 4.32 12.81 29.16
CA ALA A 30 5.20 13.03 28.02
C ALA A 30 6.32 11.97 27.94
N GLU A 31 6.97 11.64 29.07
CA GLU A 31 8.01 10.61 29.13
C GLU A 31 7.45 9.22 28.80
N LEU A 32 6.28 8.88 29.34
CA LEU A 32 5.60 7.61 29.03
C LEU A 32 5.22 7.51 27.55
N ILE A 33 4.74 8.59 26.95
CA ILE A 33 4.45 8.65 25.50
C ILE A 33 5.73 8.44 24.70
N GLN A 34 6.84 9.09 25.06
CA GLN A 34 8.11 8.90 24.36
C GLN A 34 8.65 7.48 24.48
N GLN A 35 8.59 6.85 25.65
CA GLN A 35 8.93 5.43 25.82
C GLN A 35 8.03 4.54 24.96
N GLY A 36 6.72 4.78 24.96
CA GLY A 36 5.77 4.08 24.11
C GLY A 36 6.13 4.20 22.63
N LEU A 37 6.53 5.37 22.15
CA LEU A 37 6.98 5.59 20.78
C LEU A 37 8.26 4.83 20.44
N VAL A 38 9.22 4.76 21.36
CA VAL A 38 10.43 3.97 21.17
C VAL A 38 10.10 2.49 21.02
N HIS A 39 9.27 1.95 21.91
CA HIS A 39 8.80 0.55 21.81
C HIS A 39 8.01 0.30 20.53
N HIS A 40 7.12 1.23 20.16
CA HIS A 40 6.31 1.11 18.94
C HIS A 40 7.19 1.03 17.68
N ARG A 41 8.18 1.92 17.56
CA ARG A 41 9.15 1.90 16.44
C ARG A 41 10.02 0.64 16.41
N ALA A 42 10.28 0.05 17.56
CA ALA A 42 11.00 -1.22 17.69
C ALA A 42 10.11 -2.46 17.45
N GLY A 43 8.84 -2.28 17.09
CA GLY A 43 7.89 -3.39 16.91
C GLY A 43 7.43 -4.06 18.22
N GLN A 44 7.79 -3.49 19.37
CA GLN A 44 7.46 -3.99 20.72
C GLN A 44 6.06 -3.51 21.13
N ILE A 45 5.02 -3.95 20.40
CA ILE A 45 3.66 -3.40 20.49
C ILE A 45 3.08 -3.52 21.89
N SER A 46 3.25 -4.66 22.57
CA SER A 46 2.74 -4.84 23.94
C SER A 46 3.34 -3.83 24.92
N LEU A 47 4.65 -3.56 24.85
CA LEU A 47 5.30 -2.57 25.70
C LEU A 47 4.85 -1.15 25.39
N ALA A 48 4.64 -0.82 24.10
CA ALA A 48 4.09 0.47 23.70
C ALA A 48 2.67 0.67 24.28
N MET A 49 1.81 -0.35 24.15
CA MET A 49 0.45 -0.36 24.70
C MET A 49 0.44 -0.16 26.22
N ASP A 50 1.35 -0.83 26.96
CA ASP A 50 1.46 -0.67 28.40
C ASP A 50 1.78 0.79 28.79
N ARG A 51 2.70 1.44 28.07
CA ARG A 51 3.05 2.86 28.31
C ARG A 51 1.88 3.79 28.03
N TYR A 52 1.22 3.66 26.88
CA TYR A 52 0.06 4.48 26.54
C TYR A 52 -1.12 4.24 27.50
N THR A 53 -1.36 2.99 27.91
CA THR A 53 -2.40 2.65 28.88
C THR A 53 -2.09 3.24 30.26
N GLN A 54 -0.83 3.25 30.67
CA GLN A 54 -0.41 3.90 31.92
C GLN A 54 -0.71 5.40 31.91
N VAL A 55 -0.49 6.08 30.77
CA VAL A 55 -0.90 7.49 30.59
C VAL A 55 -2.41 7.64 30.78
N LEU A 56 -3.22 6.78 30.12
CA LEU A 56 -4.70 6.88 30.21
C LEU A 56 -5.26 6.51 31.59
N ARG A 57 -4.55 5.72 32.41
CA ARG A 57 -4.94 5.49 33.81
C ARG A 57 -4.86 6.75 34.65
N ASN A 58 -3.86 7.60 34.39
CA ASN A 58 -3.65 8.85 35.10
C ASN A 58 -4.43 10.02 34.50
N ASP A 59 -4.54 10.05 33.16
CA ASP A 59 -5.25 11.05 32.39
C ASP A 59 -6.08 10.37 31.27
N PRO A 60 -7.35 9.98 31.53
CA PRO A 60 -8.22 9.32 30.55
C PRO A 60 -8.56 10.16 29.31
N GLN A 61 -8.24 11.47 29.34
CA GLN A 61 -8.49 12.44 28.27
C GLN A 61 -7.23 12.75 27.45
N ASN A 62 -6.12 12.07 27.73
CA ASN A 62 -4.87 12.30 27.03
C ASN A 62 -4.99 12.00 25.54
N ALA A 63 -5.06 13.05 24.74
CA ALA A 63 -5.28 12.96 23.30
C ALA A 63 -4.16 12.18 22.57
N ASP A 64 -2.90 12.31 23.01
CA ASP A 64 -1.77 11.62 22.38
C ASP A 64 -1.82 10.12 22.66
N ALA A 65 -2.08 9.69 23.89
CA ALA A 65 -2.21 8.29 24.24
C ALA A 65 -3.38 7.62 23.48
N LEU A 66 -4.55 8.28 23.41
CA LEU A 66 -5.69 7.81 22.62
C LEU A 66 -5.34 7.65 21.15
N TYR A 67 -4.65 8.64 20.57
CA TYR A 67 -4.22 8.60 19.18
C TYR A 67 -3.28 7.41 18.91
N TYR A 68 -2.22 7.21 19.71
CA TYR A 68 -1.25 6.12 19.47
C TYR A 68 -1.84 4.74 19.70
N ILE A 69 -2.77 4.57 20.64
CA ILE A 69 -3.53 3.32 20.77
C ILE A 69 -4.41 3.11 19.53
N GLY A 70 -5.03 4.16 19.00
CA GLY A 70 -5.79 4.12 17.77
C GLY A 70 -4.94 3.71 16.55
N VAL A 71 -3.70 4.20 16.47
CA VAL A 71 -2.74 3.78 15.44
C VAL A 71 -2.45 2.28 15.54
N ILE A 72 -2.19 1.78 16.75
CA ILE A 72 -1.94 0.35 16.96
C ILE A 72 -3.18 -0.48 16.57
N ALA A 73 -4.38 -0.05 16.98
CA ALA A 73 -5.62 -0.73 16.61
C ALA A 73 -5.80 -0.84 15.09
N CYS A 74 -5.49 0.23 14.34
CA CYS A 74 -5.53 0.22 12.88
C CYS A 74 -4.49 -0.75 12.28
N HIS A 75 -3.28 -0.80 12.81
CA HIS A 75 -2.24 -1.74 12.36
C HIS A 75 -2.64 -3.21 12.60
N GLU A 76 -3.39 -3.50 13.66
CA GLU A 76 -3.94 -4.82 13.96
C GLU A 76 -5.23 -5.14 13.18
N GLY A 77 -5.66 -4.26 12.27
CA GLY A 77 -6.88 -4.43 11.46
C GLY A 77 -8.18 -4.09 12.19
N GLN A 78 -8.09 -3.54 13.40
CA GLN A 78 -9.25 -3.12 14.20
C GLN A 78 -9.65 -1.69 13.82
N PHE A 79 -10.01 -1.49 12.55
CA PHE A 79 -10.19 -0.14 11.96
C PHE A 79 -11.26 0.68 12.67
N GLN A 80 -12.43 0.09 13.00
CA GLN A 80 -13.50 0.82 13.70
C GLN A 80 -13.03 1.29 15.08
N GLN A 81 -12.32 0.46 15.83
CA GLN A 81 -11.76 0.85 17.13
C GLN A 81 -10.72 1.96 16.98
N GLY A 82 -9.89 1.89 15.95
CA GLY A 82 -8.93 2.96 15.62
C GLY A 82 -9.63 4.29 15.35
N ILE A 83 -10.71 4.28 14.57
CA ILE A 83 -11.54 5.46 14.28
C ILE A 83 -12.14 6.03 15.57
N ASP A 84 -12.72 5.19 16.43
CA ASP A 84 -13.36 5.65 17.67
C ASP A 84 -12.34 6.29 18.62
N LEU A 85 -11.15 5.70 18.74
CA LEU A 85 -10.06 6.26 19.54
C LEU A 85 -9.53 7.58 18.95
N ALA A 86 -9.37 7.66 17.63
CA ALA A 86 -8.97 8.90 16.96
C ALA A 86 -10.04 10.02 17.13
N ARG A 87 -11.32 9.71 16.98
CA ARG A 87 -12.43 10.64 17.23
C ARG A 87 -12.43 11.13 18.69
N ARG A 88 -12.20 10.22 19.62
CA ARG A 88 -12.09 10.58 21.05
C ARG A 88 -10.84 11.43 21.30
N SER A 89 -9.70 11.13 20.68
CA SER A 89 -8.52 12.00 20.73
C SER A 89 -8.83 13.41 20.22
N LEU A 90 -9.51 13.51 19.09
CA LEU A 90 -9.92 14.78 18.48
C LEU A 90 -10.93 15.56 19.32
N SER A 91 -11.80 14.89 20.10
CA SER A 91 -12.72 15.59 21.00
C SER A 91 -12.01 16.37 22.12
N PHE A 92 -10.81 15.93 22.50
CA PHE A 92 -9.96 16.65 23.48
C PHE A 92 -8.95 17.59 22.82
N ARG A 93 -8.59 17.35 21.55
CA ARG A 93 -7.66 18.21 20.77
C ARG A 93 -8.10 18.29 19.29
N PRO A 94 -9.09 19.14 18.95
CA PRO A 94 -9.74 19.17 17.63
C PRO A 94 -8.82 19.48 16.45
N GLY A 95 -7.76 20.27 16.65
CA GLY A 95 -6.84 20.69 15.57
C GLY A 95 -5.74 19.68 15.20
N GLN A 96 -5.84 18.43 15.61
CA GLN A 96 -4.82 17.42 15.28
C GLN A 96 -5.02 16.84 13.88
N ALA A 97 -4.31 17.34 12.89
CA ALA A 97 -4.31 16.84 11.51
C ALA A 97 -4.08 15.31 11.43
N ARG A 98 -3.14 14.79 12.23
CA ARG A 98 -2.81 13.35 12.26
C ARG A 98 -4.00 12.47 12.70
N GLY A 99 -4.90 12.97 13.57
CA GLY A 99 -6.11 12.23 13.98
C GLY A 99 -7.07 12.04 12.81
N TYR A 100 -7.33 13.10 12.04
CA TYR A 100 -8.15 13.02 10.83
C TYR A 100 -7.50 12.16 9.75
N ASN A 101 -6.18 12.25 9.57
CA ASN A 101 -5.45 11.39 8.64
C ASN A 101 -5.56 9.90 9.01
N LEU A 102 -5.47 9.55 10.30
CA LEU A 102 -5.66 8.17 10.78
C LEU A 102 -7.09 7.67 10.49
N ILE A 103 -8.11 8.51 10.73
CA ILE A 103 -9.51 8.18 10.40
C ILE A 103 -9.64 7.92 8.90
N GLY A 104 -9.08 8.79 8.05
CA GLY A 104 -9.10 8.62 6.61
C GLY A 104 -8.46 7.32 6.15
N GLN A 105 -7.30 6.97 6.69
CA GLN A 105 -6.61 5.71 6.38
C GLN A 105 -7.45 4.49 6.81
N ALA A 106 -8.05 4.51 8.00
CA ALA A 106 -8.88 3.42 8.48
C ALA A 106 -10.14 3.23 7.64
N LEU A 107 -10.83 4.33 7.29
CA LEU A 107 -12.01 4.33 6.41
C LEU A 107 -11.68 3.80 5.01
N HIS A 108 -10.54 4.21 4.44
CA HIS A 108 -10.05 3.67 3.17
C HIS A 108 -9.90 2.13 3.23
N ARG A 109 -9.29 1.62 4.29
CA ARG A 109 -9.13 0.17 4.48
C ARG A 109 -10.46 -0.57 4.67
N MET A 110 -11.51 0.11 5.09
CA MET A 110 -12.88 -0.41 5.21
C MET A 110 -13.67 -0.29 3.89
N GLY A 111 -13.18 0.46 2.92
CA GLY A 111 -13.85 0.73 1.63
C GLY A 111 -14.76 1.96 1.66
N ASP A 112 -14.78 2.73 2.74
CA ASP A 112 -15.60 3.93 2.89
C ASP A 112 -14.90 5.15 2.25
N LEU A 113 -14.75 5.10 0.91
CA LEU A 113 -13.88 6.00 0.15
C LEU A 113 -14.28 7.48 0.27
N LYS A 114 -15.59 7.76 0.33
CA LYS A 114 -16.08 9.14 0.45
C LYS A 114 -15.72 9.77 1.80
N GLU A 115 -15.99 9.07 2.90
CA GLU A 115 -15.68 9.55 4.25
C GLU A 115 -14.17 9.61 4.49
N ALA A 116 -13.40 8.71 3.86
CA ALA A 116 -11.94 8.76 3.88
C ALA A 116 -11.42 10.05 3.25
N LEU A 117 -11.91 10.43 2.06
CA LEU A 117 -11.53 11.68 1.40
C LEU A 117 -11.87 12.91 2.23
N GLU A 118 -13.08 12.97 2.80
CA GLU A 118 -13.49 14.05 3.70
C GLU A 118 -12.58 14.15 4.94
N SER A 119 -12.10 13.01 5.43
CA SER A 119 -11.18 12.97 6.58
C SER A 119 -9.79 13.50 6.22
N PHE A 120 -9.27 13.17 5.03
CA PHE A 120 -8.01 13.75 4.56
C PHE A 120 -8.14 15.25 4.29
N ASP A 121 -9.26 15.71 3.74
CA ASP A 121 -9.52 17.16 3.57
C ASP A 121 -9.51 17.89 4.93
N LYS A 122 -10.16 17.35 5.97
CA LYS A 122 -10.09 17.90 7.33
C LYS A 122 -8.67 17.89 7.92
N ALA A 123 -7.88 16.85 7.63
CA ALA A 123 -6.47 16.84 8.05
C ALA A 123 -5.70 18.01 7.43
N LEU A 124 -5.93 18.30 6.15
CA LEU A 124 -5.28 19.39 5.42
C LEU A 124 -5.83 20.78 5.79
N GLU A 125 -7.09 20.89 6.24
CA GLU A 125 -7.63 22.10 6.86
C GLU A 125 -6.93 22.41 8.20
N CYS A 126 -6.58 21.36 8.98
CA CYS A 126 -5.86 21.52 10.24
C CYS A 126 -4.36 21.81 10.04
N ASP A 127 -3.74 21.19 9.03
CA ASP A 127 -2.32 21.38 8.70
C ASP A 127 -2.11 21.34 7.18
N VAL A 128 -2.03 22.50 6.56
CA VAL A 128 -1.80 22.71 5.12
C VAL A 128 -0.42 22.19 4.65
N ASN A 129 0.49 21.89 5.57
CA ASN A 129 1.83 21.37 5.27
C ASN A 129 1.97 19.88 5.61
N PHE A 130 0.88 19.17 5.84
CA PHE A 130 0.91 17.75 6.17
C PHE A 130 1.09 16.89 4.92
N ALA A 131 2.36 16.59 4.56
CA ALA A 131 2.73 15.84 3.35
C ALA A 131 2.03 14.48 3.25
N ASP A 132 1.99 13.70 4.35
CA ASP A 132 1.38 12.37 4.37
C ASP A 132 -0.13 12.41 4.05
N ALA A 133 -0.85 13.45 4.51
CA ALA A 133 -2.26 13.62 4.20
C ALA A 133 -2.49 13.92 2.70
N TYR A 134 -1.61 14.71 2.07
CA TYR A 134 -1.65 14.92 0.62
C TYR A 134 -1.40 13.61 -0.15
N GLY A 135 -0.40 12.81 0.23
CA GLY A 135 -0.11 11.52 -0.40
C GLY A 135 -1.29 10.55 -0.28
N ASN A 136 -1.88 10.43 0.91
CA ASN A 136 -3.04 9.58 1.16
C ASN A 136 -4.28 10.05 0.38
N ARG A 137 -4.55 11.36 0.39
CA ARG A 137 -5.61 11.98 -0.42
C ARG A 137 -5.43 11.70 -1.91
N ALA A 138 -4.19 11.81 -2.39
CA ALA A 138 -3.87 11.58 -3.79
C ALA A 138 -4.12 10.12 -4.20
N ASN A 139 -3.71 9.15 -3.38
CA ASN A 139 -4.00 7.74 -3.61
C ASN A 139 -5.50 7.49 -3.69
N MET A 140 -6.27 8.04 -2.75
CA MET A 140 -7.73 7.94 -2.72
C MET A 140 -8.38 8.53 -3.98
N LEU A 141 -7.94 9.72 -4.39
CA LEU A 141 -8.46 10.38 -5.61
C LEU A 141 -8.12 9.58 -6.88
N ALA A 142 -6.93 8.96 -6.94
CA ALA A 142 -6.54 8.09 -8.05
C ALA A 142 -7.44 6.85 -8.13
N GLU A 143 -7.74 6.20 -7.00
CA GLU A 143 -8.68 5.07 -6.94
C GLU A 143 -10.11 5.47 -7.36
N LEU A 144 -10.53 6.68 -7.05
CA LEU A 144 -11.81 7.25 -7.49
C LEU A 144 -11.82 7.72 -8.96
N GLY A 145 -10.71 7.55 -9.70
CA GLY A 145 -10.57 8.01 -11.08
C GLY A 145 -10.43 9.54 -11.24
N ARG A 146 -10.29 10.29 -10.13
CA ARG A 146 -10.11 11.75 -10.11
C ARG A 146 -8.64 12.13 -10.32
N HIS A 147 -8.06 11.67 -11.42
CA HIS A 147 -6.61 11.68 -11.65
C HIS A 147 -5.98 13.08 -11.64
N ALA A 148 -6.66 14.11 -12.17
CA ALA A 148 -6.14 15.48 -12.16
C ALA A 148 -5.95 16.02 -10.73
N GLU A 149 -6.90 15.75 -9.86
CA GLU A 149 -6.85 16.15 -8.46
C GLU A 149 -5.83 15.29 -7.66
N ALA A 150 -5.71 14.01 -8.02
CA ALA A 150 -4.69 13.12 -7.46
C ALA A 150 -3.28 13.66 -7.75
N ILE A 151 -3.00 14.01 -9.02
CA ILE A 151 -1.70 14.58 -9.43
C ILE A 151 -1.42 15.88 -8.68
N SER A 152 -2.40 16.79 -8.57
CA SER A 152 -2.24 18.02 -7.80
C SER A 152 -1.90 17.76 -6.33
N SER A 153 -2.53 16.76 -5.72
CA SER A 153 -2.25 16.35 -4.33
C SER A 153 -0.85 15.71 -4.23
N PHE A 154 -0.45 14.85 -5.18
CA PHE A 154 0.92 14.32 -5.21
C PHE A 154 1.97 15.42 -5.40
N ASP A 155 1.71 16.42 -6.26
CA ASP A 155 2.61 17.58 -6.44
C ASP A 155 2.86 18.30 -5.11
N ARG A 156 1.81 18.47 -4.29
CA ARG A 156 1.93 19.04 -2.95
C ARG A 156 2.68 18.11 -1.99
N ALA A 157 2.38 16.80 -2.00
CA ALA A 157 3.06 15.82 -1.17
C ALA A 157 4.58 15.81 -1.42
N VAL A 158 5.01 15.70 -2.70
CA VAL A 158 6.43 15.66 -3.05
C VAL A 158 7.13 17.02 -2.90
N ALA A 159 6.40 18.12 -2.98
CA ALA A 159 6.94 19.46 -2.68
C ALA A 159 7.24 19.61 -1.17
N LEU A 160 6.37 19.09 -0.32
CA LEU A 160 6.52 19.13 1.14
C LEU A 160 7.51 18.07 1.65
N ASN A 161 7.49 16.87 1.08
CA ASN A 161 8.42 15.78 1.40
C ASN A 161 9.09 15.24 0.13
N PRO A 162 10.12 15.91 -0.42
CA PRO A 162 10.81 15.46 -1.63
C PRO A 162 11.52 14.10 -1.51
N ARG A 163 11.68 13.58 -0.28
CA ARG A 163 12.36 12.31 -0.01
C ARG A 163 11.41 11.09 0.06
N SER A 164 10.13 11.26 -0.19
CA SER A 164 9.17 10.16 -0.25
C SER A 164 9.25 9.44 -1.59
N ALA A 165 9.99 8.35 -1.66
CA ALA A 165 10.06 7.50 -2.87
C ALA A 165 8.67 6.97 -3.26
N THR A 166 7.83 6.65 -2.26
CA THR A 166 6.47 6.13 -2.46
C THR A 166 5.57 7.16 -3.15
N ASP A 167 5.61 8.44 -2.73
CA ASP A 167 4.77 9.47 -3.37
C ASP A 167 5.22 9.74 -4.81
N TRP A 168 6.53 9.72 -5.08
CA TRP A 168 7.05 9.81 -6.44
C TRP A 168 6.62 8.61 -7.30
N LEU A 169 6.67 7.38 -6.76
CA LEU A 169 6.18 6.18 -7.45
C LEU A 169 4.69 6.28 -7.79
N ASN A 170 3.84 6.63 -6.81
CA ASN A 170 2.39 6.69 -6.99
C ASN A 170 1.97 7.83 -7.92
N ARG A 171 2.68 8.97 -7.83
CA ARG A 171 2.53 10.06 -8.82
C ARG A 171 2.82 9.57 -10.24
N GLY A 172 3.94 8.85 -10.42
CA GLY A 172 4.31 8.25 -11.70
C GLY A 172 3.26 7.29 -12.22
N ALA A 173 2.75 6.40 -11.37
CA ALA A 173 1.70 5.45 -11.73
C ALA A 173 0.40 6.16 -12.17
N THR A 174 0.00 7.21 -11.45
CA THR A 174 -1.17 8.01 -11.82
C THR A 174 -0.98 8.73 -13.15
N LEU A 175 0.19 9.32 -13.38
CA LEU A 175 0.55 9.99 -14.66
C LEU A 175 0.57 8.99 -15.83
N HIS A 176 1.15 7.81 -15.62
CA HIS A 176 1.18 6.74 -16.63
C HIS A 176 -0.24 6.28 -16.98
N GLY A 177 -1.09 6.08 -15.96
CA GLY A 177 -2.49 5.67 -16.16
C GLY A 177 -3.34 6.63 -17.01
N ILE A 178 -2.96 7.90 -17.10
CA ILE A 178 -3.62 8.91 -17.96
C ILE A 178 -2.83 9.24 -19.25
N GLY A 179 -1.81 8.42 -19.57
CA GLY A 179 -1.01 8.58 -20.80
C GLY A 179 0.05 9.67 -20.77
N ARG A 180 0.33 10.30 -19.60
CA ARG A 180 1.43 11.26 -19.45
C ARG A 180 2.75 10.54 -19.21
N VAL A 181 3.20 9.80 -20.23
CA VAL A 181 4.25 8.80 -20.13
C VAL A 181 5.60 9.39 -19.71
N GLU A 182 6.03 10.52 -20.31
CA GLU A 182 7.33 11.14 -19.99
C GLU A 182 7.36 11.71 -18.56
N ASP A 183 6.26 12.31 -18.12
CA ASP A 183 6.13 12.80 -16.74
C ASP A 183 6.15 11.64 -15.72
N ALA A 184 5.57 10.49 -16.10
CA ALA A 184 5.62 9.28 -15.30
C ALA A 184 7.05 8.76 -15.17
N ILE A 185 7.79 8.65 -16.28
CA ILE A 185 9.19 8.23 -16.28
C ILE A 185 10.03 9.14 -15.38
N ALA A 186 9.86 10.46 -15.50
CA ALA A 186 10.56 11.42 -14.66
C ALA A 186 10.24 11.24 -13.16
N SER A 187 8.99 10.90 -12.83
CA SER A 187 8.59 10.62 -11.44
C SER A 187 9.22 9.31 -10.92
N TYR A 188 9.23 8.26 -11.74
CA TYR A 188 9.91 7.00 -11.40
C TYR A 188 11.42 7.17 -11.25
N ASP A 189 12.06 8.00 -12.08
CA ASP A 189 13.49 8.32 -11.95
C ASP A 189 13.78 8.98 -10.60
N LYS A 190 12.90 9.86 -10.10
CA LYS A 190 13.01 10.44 -8.76
C LYS A 190 12.85 9.40 -7.66
N ALA A 191 11.87 8.50 -7.80
CA ALA A 191 11.66 7.42 -6.84
C ALA A 191 12.87 6.46 -6.78
N ILE A 192 13.44 6.07 -7.93
CA ILE A 192 14.63 5.21 -8.03
C ILE A 192 15.87 5.89 -7.43
N ALA A 193 16.02 7.20 -7.64
CA ALA A 193 17.13 7.94 -7.05
C ALA A 193 17.07 7.99 -5.51
N LEU A 194 15.88 7.91 -4.94
CA LEU A 194 15.64 7.88 -3.49
C LEU A 194 15.74 6.47 -2.90
N ASP A 195 15.22 5.48 -3.62
CA ASP A 195 15.25 4.07 -3.24
C ASP A 195 15.60 3.21 -4.47
N PRO A 196 16.90 2.97 -4.74
CA PRO A 196 17.38 2.21 -5.89
C PRO A 196 16.99 0.73 -5.88
N ASP A 197 16.60 0.20 -4.73
CA ASP A 197 16.27 -1.22 -4.56
C ASP A 197 14.76 -1.49 -4.56
N PHE A 198 13.94 -0.47 -4.81
CA PHE A 198 12.50 -0.60 -4.89
C PHE A 198 12.08 -1.22 -6.24
N CYS A 199 12.06 -2.56 -6.31
CA CYS A 199 11.87 -3.34 -7.54
C CYS A 199 10.59 -2.96 -8.32
N VAL A 200 9.49 -2.62 -7.63
CA VAL A 200 8.23 -2.20 -8.26
C VAL A 200 8.40 -0.94 -9.10
N THR A 201 9.23 0.01 -8.63
CA THR A 201 9.48 1.26 -9.38
C THR A 201 10.19 0.99 -10.70
N HIS A 202 11.19 0.10 -10.70
CA HIS A 202 11.89 -0.31 -11.92
C HIS A 202 10.93 -0.99 -12.91
N SER A 203 10.04 -1.86 -12.45
CA SER A 203 9.03 -2.51 -13.28
C SER A 203 8.04 -1.50 -13.88
N ASN A 204 7.52 -0.57 -13.10
CA ASN A 204 6.59 0.46 -13.57
C ASN A 204 7.27 1.42 -14.56
N ARG A 205 8.52 1.80 -14.29
CA ARG A 205 9.32 2.60 -15.22
C ARG A 205 9.52 1.86 -16.55
N ALA A 206 9.78 0.56 -16.50
CA ALA A 206 9.94 -0.27 -17.69
C ALA A 206 8.67 -0.31 -18.54
N HIS A 207 7.49 -0.42 -17.92
CA HIS A 207 6.21 -0.31 -18.64
C HIS A 207 6.06 1.05 -19.32
N ALA A 208 6.33 2.15 -18.63
CA ALA A 208 6.24 3.48 -19.20
C ALA A 208 7.25 3.67 -20.36
N LEU A 209 8.48 3.17 -20.22
CA LEU A 209 9.49 3.18 -21.31
C LEU A 209 9.06 2.36 -22.52
N LEU A 210 8.40 1.21 -22.30
CA LEU A 210 7.85 0.39 -23.37
C LEU A 210 6.75 1.13 -24.15
N ASP A 211 5.88 1.86 -23.46
CA ASP A 211 4.83 2.67 -24.07
C ASP A 211 5.40 3.88 -24.80
N ALA A 212 6.53 4.44 -24.33
CA ALA A 212 7.31 5.46 -25.01
C ALA A 212 8.11 4.93 -26.22
N GLY A 213 8.11 3.61 -26.48
CA GLY A 213 8.89 2.99 -27.54
C GLY A 213 10.40 2.86 -27.25
N ARG A 214 10.84 3.17 -26.03
CA ARG A 214 12.23 3.12 -25.57
C ARG A 214 12.61 1.70 -25.12
N ASN A 215 12.58 0.75 -26.09
CA ASN A 215 12.61 -0.68 -25.80
C ASN A 215 13.89 -1.15 -25.10
N ASP A 216 15.07 -0.67 -25.48
CA ASP A 216 16.33 -1.08 -24.84
C ASP A 216 16.40 -0.63 -23.37
N GLU A 217 15.91 0.58 -23.07
CA GLU A 217 15.83 1.08 -21.71
C GLU A 217 14.78 0.34 -20.88
N ALA A 218 13.66 -0.03 -21.51
CA ALA A 218 12.63 -0.86 -20.87
C ALA A 218 13.18 -2.23 -20.49
N LEU A 219 13.94 -2.88 -21.41
CA LEU A 219 14.59 -4.16 -21.15
C LEU A 219 15.53 -4.07 -19.94
N ALA A 220 16.41 -3.07 -19.92
CA ALA A 220 17.35 -2.86 -18.82
C ALA A 220 16.63 -2.62 -17.47
N ALA A 221 15.51 -1.90 -17.48
CA ALA A 221 14.72 -1.62 -16.28
C ALA A 221 14.01 -2.89 -15.77
N TYR A 222 13.47 -3.75 -16.65
CA TYR A 222 12.93 -5.05 -16.25
C TYR A 222 14.03 -5.98 -15.71
N ASP A 223 15.21 -6.03 -16.37
CA ASP A 223 16.34 -6.83 -15.88
C ASP A 223 16.76 -6.39 -14.46
N ARG A 224 16.73 -5.07 -14.18
CA ARG A 224 16.99 -4.56 -12.82
C ARG A 224 15.91 -4.98 -11.83
N ALA A 225 14.62 -4.88 -12.18
CA ALA A 225 13.52 -5.33 -11.34
C ALA A 225 13.62 -6.83 -10.99
N ILE A 226 13.94 -7.66 -11.98
CA ILE A 226 14.14 -9.10 -11.81
C ILE A 226 15.38 -9.40 -10.94
N ALA A 227 16.45 -8.64 -11.09
CA ALA A 227 17.64 -8.82 -10.26
C ALA A 227 17.37 -8.50 -8.78
N LEU A 228 16.50 -7.52 -8.51
CA LEU A 228 16.09 -7.14 -7.16
C LEU A 228 15.08 -8.14 -6.57
N GLU A 229 14.08 -8.54 -7.35
CA GLU A 229 13.05 -9.50 -6.94
C GLU A 229 12.89 -10.60 -8.00
N PRO A 230 13.69 -11.70 -7.91
CA PRO A 230 13.67 -12.77 -8.89
C PRO A 230 12.35 -13.55 -9.00
N LYS A 231 11.41 -13.31 -8.09
CA LYS A 231 10.07 -13.96 -8.10
C LYS A 231 8.96 -13.05 -8.63
N MET A 232 9.29 -11.90 -9.21
CA MET A 232 8.32 -10.97 -9.81
C MET A 232 7.87 -11.44 -11.19
N ALA A 233 6.86 -12.30 -11.26
CA ALA A 233 6.35 -12.86 -12.51
C ALA A 233 5.93 -11.79 -13.52
N GLU A 234 5.36 -10.68 -13.06
CA GLU A 234 4.96 -9.53 -13.90
C GLU A 234 6.13 -8.90 -14.63
N ALA A 235 7.29 -8.79 -13.98
CA ALA A 235 8.49 -8.25 -14.63
C ALA A 235 9.00 -9.17 -15.75
N TYR A 236 8.92 -10.49 -15.58
CA TYR A 236 9.26 -11.42 -16.65
C TYR A 236 8.28 -11.33 -17.83
N LEU A 237 6.99 -11.15 -17.59
CA LEU A 237 6.01 -10.95 -18.66
C LEU A 237 6.26 -9.65 -19.43
N GLY A 238 6.49 -8.55 -18.70
CA GLY A 238 6.84 -7.28 -19.33
C GLY A 238 8.13 -7.37 -20.14
N ARG A 239 9.15 -8.02 -19.58
CA ARG A 239 10.42 -8.32 -20.27
C ARG A 239 10.18 -9.09 -21.58
N ALA A 240 9.31 -10.10 -21.56
CA ALA A 240 8.99 -10.90 -22.75
C ALA A 240 8.33 -10.04 -23.84
N VAL A 241 7.44 -9.11 -23.48
CA VAL A 241 6.84 -8.16 -24.44
C VAL A 241 7.91 -7.29 -25.09
N VAL A 242 8.85 -6.77 -24.33
CA VAL A 242 9.97 -5.97 -24.86
C VAL A 242 10.83 -6.81 -25.78
N LEU A 243 11.22 -8.00 -25.36
CA LEU A 243 12.07 -8.92 -26.14
C LEU A 243 11.41 -9.32 -27.47
N LYS A 244 10.07 -9.55 -27.46
CA LYS A 244 9.30 -9.77 -28.70
C LYS A 244 9.40 -8.57 -29.65
N LYS A 245 9.25 -7.32 -29.14
CA LYS A 245 9.41 -6.10 -29.95
C LYS A 245 10.84 -5.95 -30.50
N LEU A 246 11.84 -6.46 -29.79
CA LEU A 246 13.24 -6.48 -30.22
C LEU A 246 13.58 -7.70 -31.11
N ALA A 247 12.58 -8.49 -31.52
CA ALA A 247 12.71 -9.73 -32.29
C ALA A 247 13.59 -10.83 -31.64
N ARG A 248 13.78 -10.77 -30.33
CA ARG A 248 14.49 -11.75 -29.51
C ARG A 248 13.53 -12.80 -28.98
N LEU A 249 12.94 -13.58 -29.88
CA LEU A 249 11.80 -14.46 -29.61
C LEU A 249 12.11 -15.60 -28.64
N ASP A 250 13.30 -16.23 -28.71
CA ASP A 250 13.68 -17.30 -27.79
C ASP A 250 13.86 -16.76 -26.34
N ASP A 251 14.48 -15.58 -26.18
CA ASP A 251 14.63 -14.94 -24.90
C ASP A 251 13.26 -14.52 -24.31
N ALA A 252 12.33 -14.09 -25.18
CA ALA A 252 10.97 -13.76 -24.80
C ALA A 252 10.23 -15.01 -24.29
N LEU A 253 10.34 -16.13 -25.02
CA LEU A 253 9.73 -17.41 -24.63
C LEU A 253 10.29 -17.88 -23.28
N ALA A 254 11.62 -17.84 -23.10
CA ALA A 254 12.25 -18.19 -21.83
C ALA A 254 11.75 -17.32 -20.66
N SER A 255 11.46 -16.04 -20.91
CA SER A 255 10.89 -15.12 -19.89
C SER A 255 9.46 -15.52 -19.52
N VAL A 256 8.61 -15.84 -20.50
CA VAL A 256 7.25 -16.33 -20.23
C VAL A 256 7.27 -17.65 -19.47
N ASP A 257 8.14 -18.60 -19.86
CA ASP A 257 8.28 -19.88 -19.17
C ASP A 257 8.72 -19.71 -17.70
N LYS A 258 9.58 -18.73 -17.42
CA LYS A 258 9.92 -18.34 -16.03
C LYS A 258 8.72 -17.81 -15.26
N ALA A 259 7.91 -16.94 -15.87
CA ALA A 259 6.71 -16.42 -15.23
C ALA A 259 5.68 -17.52 -14.91
N ILE A 260 5.47 -18.46 -15.85
CA ILE A 260 4.62 -19.65 -15.66
C ILE A 260 5.11 -20.49 -14.48
N GLY A 261 6.42 -20.73 -14.40
CA GLY A 261 7.02 -21.52 -13.32
C GLY A 261 6.85 -20.89 -11.92
N MET A 262 6.58 -19.58 -11.85
CA MET A 262 6.39 -18.86 -10.57
C MET A 262 4.93 -18.78 -10.11
N LYS A 263 4.03 -18.40 -11.02
CA LYS A 263 2.60 -18.17 -10.71
C LYS A 263 1.70 -19.35 -11.10
N GLY A 264 2.27 -20.34 -11.80
CA GLY A 264 1.51 -21.51 -12.22
C GLY A 264 0.49 -21.19 -13.31
N ASP A 265 -0.67 -21.77 -13.18
CA ASP A 265 -1.70 -21.87 -14.18
C ASP A 265 -2.51 -20.58 -14.38
N VAL A 266 -1.91 -19.60 -15.06
CA VAL A 266 -2.58 -18.35 -15.46
C VAL A 266 -2.81 -18.36 -16.97
N ALA A 267 -4.05 -18.40 -17.43
CA ALA A 267 -4.45 -18.49 -18.84
C ALA A 267 -3.69 -17.48 -19.74
N LYS A 268 -3.63 -16.21 -19.35
CA LYS A 268 -2.92 -15.15 -20.11
C LYS A 268 -1.43 -15.43 -20.34
N MET A 269 -0.76 -16.15 -19.44
CA MET A 269 0.65 -16.52 -19.63
C MET A 269 0.81 -17.56 -20.72
N TYR A 270 -0.11 -18.53 -20.80
CA TYR A 270 -0.12 -19.54 -21.86
C TYR A 270 -0.54 -18.94 -23.22
N GLU A 271 -1.43 -17.95 -23.26
CA GLU A 271 -1.73 -17.16 -24.45
C GLU A 271 -0.48 -16.43 -24.98
N ALA A 272 0.26 -15.78 -24.10
CA ALA A 272 1.53 -15.12 -24.44
C ALA A 272 2.56 -16.14 -24.97
N ARG A 273 2.67 -17.31 -24.32
CA ARG A 273 3.51 -18.42 -24.75
C ARG A 273 3.14 -18.91 -26.14
N ALA A 274 1.85 -19.16 -26.40
CA ALA A 274 1.36 -19.61 -27.70
C ALA A 274 1.65 -18.59 -28.81
N SER A 275 1.45 -17.31 -28.55
CA SER A 275 1.80 -16.24 -29.48
C SER A 275 3.28 -16.26 -29.88
N LEU A 276 4.18 -16.38 -28.91
CA LEU A 276 5.63 -16.46 -29.17
C LEU A 276 6.04 -17.72 -29.93
N LEU A 277 5.42 -18.87 -29.61
CA LEU A 277 5.67 -20.12 -30.29
C LEU A 277 5.25 -20.05 -31.76
N ARG A 278 4.12 -19.41 -32.10
CA ARG A 278 3.74 -19.16 -33.51
C ARG A 278 4.74 -18.25 -34.23
N ASP A 279 5.19 -17.20 -33.58
CA ASP A 279 6.21 -16.31 -34.16
C ASP A 279 7.54 -17.04 -34.41
N LEU A 280 7.82 -18.12 -33.68
CA LEU A 280 8.96 -19.02 -33.84
C LEU A 280 8.70 -20.16 -34.84
N GLY A 281 7.49 -20.27 -35.44
CA GLY A 281 7.11 -21.37 -36.34
C GLY A 281 6.88 -22.71 -35.63
N ARG A 282 6.70 -22.72 -34.31
CA ARG A 282 6.49 -23.92 -33.47
C ARG A 282 5.00 -24.15 -33.24
N ASP A 283 4.26 -24.42 -34.32
CA ASP A 283 2.79 -24.46 -34.35
C ASP A 283 2.17 -25.57 -33.47
N GLU A 284 2.85 -26.73 -33.33
CA GLU A 284 2.33 -27.79 -32.46
C GLU A 284 2.43 -27.41 -30.99
N ASP A 285 3.55 -26.85 -30.58
CA ASP A 285 3.72 -26.33 -29.20
C ASP A 285 2.76 -25.16 -28.90
N ALA A 286 2.53 -24.31 -29.90
CA ALA A 286 1.56 -23.20 -29.78
C ALA A 286 0.14 -23.71 -29.53
N ARG A 287 -0.30 -24.73 -30.30
CA ARG A 287 -1.61 -25.37 -30.09
C ARG A 287 -1.77 -25.99 -28.70
N ALA A 288 -0.70 -26.63 -28.20
CA ALA A 288 -0.71 -27.17 -26.84
C ALA A 288 -0.82 -26.08 -25.78
N ALA A 289 -0.14 -24.94 -25.96
CA ALA A 289 -0.25 -23.80 -25.07
C ALA A 289 -1.64 -23.14 -25.12
N ASP A 290 -2.25 -23.00 -26.33
CA ASP A 290 -3.64 -22.51 -26.48
C ASP A 290 -4.66 -23.42 -25.78
N ALA A 291 -4.51 -24.73 -25.92
CA ALA A 291 -5.38 -25.69 -25.26
C ALA A 291 -5.30 -25.55 -23.73
N ARG A 292 -4.10 -25.36 -23.20
CA ARG A 292 -3.92 -25.14 -21.75
C ARG A 292 -4.51 -23.82 -21.30
N ALA A 293 -4.36 -22.74 -22.07
CA ALA A 293 -4.98 -21.45 -21.78
C ALA A 293 -6.51 -21.56 -21.73
N ALA A 294 -7.12 -22.26 -22.71
CA ALA A 294 -8.56 -22.47 -22.77
C ALA A 294 -9.10 -23.30 -21.58
N GLU A 295 -8.38 -24.37 -21.20
CA GLU A 295 -8.71 -25.18 -20.00
C GLU A 295 -8.72 -24.32 -18.73
N LEU A 296 -7.67 -23.49 -18.54
CA LEU A 296 -7.56 -22.62 -17.38
C LEU A 296 -8.65 -21.56 -17.33
N ALA A 297 -8.99 -20.98 -18.48
CA ALA A 297 -10.06 -19.99 -18.57
C ALA A 297 -11.43 -20.63 -18.25
N ALA A 298 -11.70 -21.85 -18.72
CA ALA A 298 -12.94 -22.58 -18.41
C ALA A 298 -13.07 -22.90 -16.91
N ASN A 299 -11.97 -23.33 -16.27
CA ASN A 299 -11.96 -23.62 -14.84
C ASN A 299 -12.18 -22.36 -13.97
N ALA A 300 -11.65 -21.20 -14.39
CA ALA A 300 -11.86 -19.92 -13.70
C ALA A 300 -13.32 -19.45 -13.80
N GLY A 301 -14.01 -19.70 -14.93
CA GLY A 301 -15.44 -19.39 -15.13
C GLY A 301 -16.38 -20.29 -14.33
N GLY A 302 -16.00 -21.57 -14.14
CA GLY A 302 -16.82 -22.56 -13.42
C GLY A 302 -16.86 -22.35 -11.90
N SER A 303 -15.83 -21.77 -11.31
CA SER A 303 -15.77 -21.50 -9.86
C SER A 303 -16.69 -20.36 -9.40
N ASN A 304 -17.16 -19.50 -10.31
CA ASN A 304 -18.07 -18.39 -10.00
C ASN A 304 -19.57 -18.74 -10.09
N SER A 305 -19.93 -19.96 -10.54
CA SER A 305 -21.33 -20.36 -10.73
C SER A 305 -21.92 -21.21 -9.60
N SER A 306 -21.15 -21.50 -8.53
CA SER A 306 -21.59 -22.33 -7.40
C SER A 306 -21.88 -21.53 -6.12
N ALA A 307 -22.57 -20.39 -6.23
CA ALA A 307 -23.26 -19.83 -5.07
C ALA A 307 -24.57 -20.60 -4.85
N PRO A 308 -24.82 -21.19 -3.66
CA PRO A 308 -26.10 -21.83 -3.38
C PRO A 308 -27.23 -20.80 -3.37
N PRO A 309 -28.46 -21.17 -3.82
CA PRO A 309 -29.58 -20.26 -3.75
C PRO A 309 -29.87 -19.90 -2.30
N ALA A 310 -30.04 -18.62 -2.04
CA ALA A 310 -30.48 -18.10 -0.76
C ALA A 310 -31.88 -18.67 -0.45
N ASN A 311 -31.99 -19.44 0.63
CA ASN A 311 -33.23 -19.78 1.29
C ASN A 311 -33.56 -18.75 2.36
#